data_715a59c4a5ee91ecdae14958ac17c1cb
#
_entry.id   715a59c4a5ee91ecdae14958ac17c1cb
#
_cell.length_a   1.000
_cell.length_b   1.000
_cell.length_c   1.000
_cell.angle_alpha   90.00
_cell.angle_beta   90.00
_cell.angle_gamma   90.00
#
_symmetry.space_group_name_H-M   'P 1'
#
loop_
_entity.id
_entity.type
_entity.pdbx_description
1 polymer ?
#
loop_
_entity_poly.entity_id
_entity_poly.type
_entity_poly.pdbx_seq_one_letter_code
_entity_poly.pdbx_strand_id
1 'polypeptide(L)'
;MFSNLRSLIFKFDPETAHNLAIKSLKFNFVPNVLDVDKNNPLFKTKLFNKDLENPIGMAAGFDKNAEVYNSLFKLGFGFVEVGTITPLKQYGNPKPRVFRLVEDEALINRLGFNNLGSKNVIDRIKSNKPTGLLGINVGPNKDSENRLEDYLYCFKTFQDVADYITINISS
;
A
#
# COMPACT_ATOMS: atom_id res chain seq x y z
N MET A 1 -15.35 -11.49 14.10
CA MET A 1 -14.60 -10.41 14.80
C MET A 1 -14.72 -9.07 14.08
N PHE A 2 -14.45 -8.96 12.79
CA PHE A 2 -14.56 -7.71 12.02
C PHE A 2 -15.98 -7.14 12.03
N SER A 3 -17.01 -7.97 11.85
CA SER A 3 -18.43 -7.55 11.86
C SER A 3 -18.83 -6.77 13.13
N ASN A 4 -18.28 -7.13 14.27
CA ASN A 4 -18.58 -6.47 15.55
C ASN A 4 -17.82 -5.16 15.74
N LEU A 5 -16.67 -5.01 15.07
CA LEU A 5 -15.85 -3.77 15.09
C LEU A 5 -16.23 -2.79 13.97
N ARG A 6 -16.91 -3.28 12.92
CA ARG A 6 -17.29 -2.46 11.76
C ARG A 6 -18.09 -1.23 12.16
N SER A 7 -19.12 -1.40 13.00
CA SER A 7 -19.96 -0.30 13.45
C SER A 7 -19.19 0.78 14.23
N LEU A 8 -18.17 0.38 14.99
CA LEU A 8 -17.31 1.29 15.73
C LEU A 8 -16.33 2.01 14.78
N ILE A 9 -15.69 1.26 13.88
CA ILE A 9 -14.74 1.82 12.90
C ILE A 9 -15.44 2.80 11.96
N PHE A 10 -16.71 2.53 11.60
CA PHE A 10 -17.48 3.39 10.68
C PHE A 10 -17.93 4.71 11.31
N LYS A 11 -17.82 4.88 12.64
CA LYS A 11 -18.03 6.19 13.28
C LYS A 11 -16.89 7.18 13.02
N PHE A 12 -15.70 6.68 12.65
CA PHE A 12 -14.57 7.52 12.29
C PHE A 12 -14.62 7.92 10.82
N ASP A 13 -14.12 9.11 10.52
CA ASP A 13 -13.78 9.49 9.15
C ASP A 13 -12.90 8.43 8.48
N PRO A 14 -13.11 8.09 7.19
CA PRO A 14 -12.39 7.02 6.51
C PRO A 14 -10.87 7.15 6.55
N GLU A 15 -10.31 8.35 6.35
CA GLU A 15 -8.86 8.56 6.41
C GLU A 15 -8.32 8.45 7.85
N THR A 16 -9.11 8.88 8.83
CA THR A 16 -8.77 8.72 10.26
C THR A 16 -8.71 7.23 10.63
N ALA A 17 -9.71 6.45 10.23
CA ALA A 17 -9.71 5.00 10.43
C ALA A 17 -8.51 4.32 9.76
N HIS A 18 -8.19 4.72 8.52
CA HIS A 18 -7.00 4.23 7.81
C HIS A 18 -5.71 4.55 8.57
N ASN A 19 -5.54 5.80 9.02
CA ASN A 19 -4.35 6.21 9.75
C ASN A 19 -4.19 5.47 11.09
N LEU A 20 -5.30 5.16 11.76
CA LEU A 20 -5.28 4.32 12.97
C LEU A 20 -4.83 2.90 12.66
N ALA A 21 -5.28 2.31 11.55
CA ALA A 21 -4.83 0.99 11.10
C ALA A 21 -3.31 0.99 10.80
N ILE A 22 -2.81 1.98 10.05
CA ILE A 22 -1.36 2.12 9.79
C ILE A 22 -0.57 2.25 11.11
N LYS A 23 -1.03 3.09 12.06
CA LYS A 23 -0.37 3.22 13.37
C LYS A 23 -0.36 1.89 14.14
N SER A 24 -1.47 1.18 14.18
CA SER A 24 -1.57 -0.13 14.83
C SER A 24 -0.56 -1.13 14.25
N LEU A 25 -0.45 -1.20 12.93
CA LEU A 25 0.51 -2.07 12.25
C LEU A 25 1.96 -1.67 12.51
N LYS A 26 2.27 -0.38 12.63
CA LYS A 26 3.61 0.10 13.01
C LYS A 26 4.05 -0.38 14.41
N PHE A 27 3.12 -0.44 15.34
CA PHE A 27 3.39 -0.93 16.71
C PHE A 27 3.38 -2.47 16.80
N ASN A 28 3.37 -3.19 15.66
CA ASN A 28 3.26 -4.65 15.61
C ASN A 28 2.05 -5.22 16.38
N PHE A 29 1.00 -4.43 16.59
CA PHE A 29 -0.31 -4.96 17.00
C PHE A 29 -0.94 -5.70 15.81
N VAL A 30 -0.23 -6.74 15.38
CA VAL A 30 -0.73 -7.71 14.41
C VAL A 30 -1.44 -8.77 15.22
N PRO A 31 -2.78 -8.85 15.18
CA PRO A 31 -3.45 -9.95 15.83
C PRO A 31 -2.92 -11.25 15.22
N ASN A 32 -2.62 -12.23 16.04
CA ASN A 32 -2.37 -13.61 15.59
C ASN A 32 -3.69 -14.22 15.09
N VAL A 33 -4.27 -13.60 14.05
CA VAL A 33 -5.64 -13.89 13.59
C VAL A 33 -5.66 -15.07 12.63
N LEU A 34 -4.52 -15.45 12.12
CA LEU A 34 -4.47 -16.44 11.05
C LEU A 34 -3.61 -17.61 11.50
N ASP A 35 -4.25 -18.55 12.17
CA ASP A 35 -3.94 -19.96 12.07
C ASP A 35 -4.33 -20.44 10.65
N VAL A 36 -3.89 -19.68 9.65
CA VAL A 36 -3.97 -20.09 8.25
C VAL A 36 -2.91 -21.17 8.13
N ASP A 37 -3.30 -22.33 7.69
CA ASP A 37 -2.38 -23.39 7.29
C ASP A 37 -1.47 -22.83 6.17
N LYS A 38 -0.42 -22.12 6.58
CA LYS A 38 0.57 -21.48 5.68
C LYS A 38 1.26 -22.49 4.78
N ASN A 39 1.13 -23.77 5.09
CA ASN A 39 1.76 -24.87 4.36
C ASN A 39 0.81 -25.55 3.36
N ASN A 40 -0.43 -25.09 3.22
CA ASN A 40 -1.35 -25.70 2.27
C ASN A 40 -0.86 -25.51 0.82
N PRO A 41 -0.45 -26.57 0.15
CA PRO A 41 0.12 -26.49 -1.20
C PRO A 41 -0.85 -25.94 -2.24
N LEU A 42 -2.17 -25.97 -1.97
CA LEU A 42 -3.20 -25.44 -2.86
C LEU A 42 -3.14 -23.93 -3.03
N PHE A 43 -2.57 -23.21 -2.05
CA PHE A 43 -2.46 -21.76 -2.11
C PHE A 43 -1.13 -21.28 -2.69
N LYS A 44 -0.13 -22.16 -2.78
CA LYS A 44 1.18 -21.79 -3.30
C LYS A 44 1.09 -21.42 -4.78
N THR A 45 1.71 -20.33 -5.14
CA THR A 45 1.75 -19.84 -6.52
C THR A 45 3.09 -19.15 -6.80
N LYS A 46 3.30 -18.75 -8.05
CA LYS A 46 4.50 -18.00 -8.47
C LYS A 46 4.12 -16.67 -9.07
N LEU A 47 4.89 -15.65 -8.72
CA LEU A 47 4.83 -14.33 -9.33
C LEU A 47 6.25 -13.85 -9.60
N PHE A 48 6.57 -13.41 -10.83
CA PHE A 48 7.92 -13.00 -11.23
C PHE A 48 9.02 -14.00 -10.83
N ASN A 49 8.80 -15.30 -11.04
CA ASN A 49 9.69 -16.39 -10.65
C ASN A 49 9.96 -16.54 -9.13
N LYS A 50 9.24 -15.83 -8.29
CA LYS A 50 9.28 -16.00 -6.82
C LYS A 50 8.11 -16.84 -6.34
N ASP A 51 8.39 -17.77 -5.44
CA ASP A 51 7.34 -18.58 -4.80
C ASP A 51 6.60 -17.72 -3.76
N LEU A 52 5.27 -17.77 -3.81
CA LEU A 52 4.36 -17.11 -2.88
C LEU A 52 3.59 -18.15 -2.08
N GLU A 53 3.42 -17.89 -0.79
CA GLU A 53 2.60 -18.74 0.09
C GLU A 53 1.11 -18.72 -0.27
N ASN A 54 0.64 -17.64 -0.91
CA ASN A 54 -0.72 -17.51 -1.42
C ASN A 54 -0.80 -16.37 -2.46
N PRO A 55 -1.86 -16.36 -3.30
CA PRO A 55 -2.04 -15.37 -4.36
C PRO A 55 -2.64 -14.04 -3.90
N ILE A 56 -2.90 -13.86 -2.61
CA ILE A 56 -3.57 -12.65 -2.10
C ILE A 56 -2.53 -11.59 -1.79
N GLY A 57 -2.60 -10.45 -2.47
CA GLY A 57 -1.72 -9.30 -2.24
C GLY A 57 -2.44 -8.09 -1.67
N MET A 58 -1.70 -7.22 -1.01
CA MET A 58 -2.17 -5.89 -0.64
C MET A 58 -1.88 -4.92 -1.78
N ALA A 59 -2.94 -4.32 -2.34
CA ALA A 59 -2.82 -3.34 -3.42
C ALA A 59 -2.27 -1.99 -2.92
N ALA A 60 -1.69 -1.22 -3.85
CA ALA A 60 -1.32 0.17 -3.62
C ALA A 60 -2.51 1.00 -3.12
N GLY A 61 -2.23 2.00 -2.28
CA GLY A 61 -3.23 2.85 -1.65
C GLY A 61 -3.43 2.56 -0.17
N PHE A 62 -3.15 1.35 0.31
CA PHE A 62 -3.14 1.06 1.73
C PHE A 62 -1.86 1.58 2.38
N ASP A 63 -0.71 1.09 2.01
CA ASP A 63 0.59 1.58 2.49
C ASP A 63 1.20 2.56 1.48
N LYS A 64 0.77 3.83 1.54
CA LYS A 64 1.18 4.85 0.57
C LYS A 64 2.66 5.26 0.67
N ASN A 65 3.29 5.00 1.81
CA ASN A 65 4.61 5.52 2.13
C ASN A 65 5.61 4.44 2.57
N ALA A 66 5.33 3.17 2.28
CA ALA A 66 6.11 2.03 2.71
C ALA A 66 6.38 2.03 4.23
N GLU A 67 5.32 2.19 5.02
CA GLU A 67 5.41 2.30 6.47
C GLU A 67 5.16 0.97 7.20
N VAL A 68 4.42 0.05 6.56
CA VAL A 68 3.90 -1.15 7.23
C VAL A 68 3.94 -2.42 6.37
N TYR A 69 4.60 -2.42 5.20
CA TYR A 69 4.65 -3.58 4.29
C TYR A 69 5.13 -4.87 4.97
N ASN A 70 6.14 -4.80 5.87
CA ASN A 70 6.59 -5.96 6.62
C ASN A 70 5.54 -6.48 7.63
N SER A 71 4.72 -5.58 8.19
CA SER A 71 3.59 -5.97 9.03
C SER A 71 2.47 -6.62 8.21
N LEU A 72 2.29 -6.21 6.96
CA LEU A 72 1.34 -6.83 6.03
C LEU A 72 1.78 -8.24 5.63
N PHE A 73 3.09 -8.48 5.39
CA PHE A 73 3.60 -9.84 5.21
C PHE A 73 3.34 -10.74 6.44
N LYS A 74 3.53 -10.19 7.66
CA LYS A 74 3.20 -10.92 8.90
C LYS A 74 1.70 -11.24 9.02
N LEU A 75 0.83 -10.40 8.48
CA LEU A 75 -0.62 -10.66 8.39
C LEU A 75 -0.96 -11.78 7.40
N GLY A 76 -0.01 -12.23 6.57
CA GLY A 76 -0.19 -13.34 5.65
C GLY A 76 -0.42 -12.94 4.19
N PHE A 77 -0.24 -11.68 3.81
CA PHE A 77 -0.26 -11.32 2.39
C PHE A 77 0.92 -11.93 1.66
N GLY A 78 0.67 -12.59 0.52
CA GLY A 78 1.70 -13.22 -0.32
C GLY A 78 2.60 -12.20 -1.00
N PHE A 79 2.07 -11.02 -1.33
CA PHE A 79 2.83 -9.88 -1.84
C PHE A 79 2.19 -8.56 -1.41
N VAL A 80 2.95 -7.48 -1.47
CA VAL A 80 2.48 -6.13 -1.08
C VAL A 80 2.92 -5.12 -2.12
N GLU A 81 2.01 -4.26 -2.55
CA GLU A 81 2.30 -3.11 -3.39
C GLU A 81 2.12 -1.83 -2.58
N VAL A 82 3.18 -1.01 -2.49
CA VAL A 82 3.17 0.28 -1.80
C VAL A 82 3.02 1.44 -2.78
N GLY A 83 2.49 2.56 -2.32
CA GLY A 83 2.31 3.76 -3.15
C GLY A 83 0.82 4.14 -3.31
N THR A 84 0.46 4.99 -4.29
CA THR A 84 1.27 5.56 -5.38
C THR A 84 2.27 6.57 -4.83
N ILE A 85 3.51 6.48 -5.30
CA ILE A 85 4.62 7.34 -4.89
C ILE A 85 4.94 8.30 -6.05
N THR A 86 5.10 9.58 -5.72
CA THR A 86 5.51 10.62 -6.68
C THR A 86 6.95 11.08 -6.38
N PRO A 87 7.68 11.68 -7.33
CA PRO A 87 9.03 12.21 -7.09
C PRO A 87 9.09 13.09 -5.85
N LEU A 88 8.24 14.09 -5.78
CA LEU A 88 8.12 15.00 -4.67
C LEU A 88 6.92 14.67 -3.79
N LYS A 89 6.99 15.07 -2.51
CA LYS A 89 5.86 14.99 -1.59
C LYS A 89 4.63 15.68 -2.17
N GLN A 90 3.46 15.04 -2.02
CA GLN A 90 2.19 15.56 -2.52
C GLN A 90 1.09 15.37 -1.46
N TYR A 91 0.31 16.41 -1.21
CA TYR A 91 -0.75 16.37 -0.19
C TYR A 91 -2.04 15.71 -0.71
N GLY A 92 -2.18 15.63 -2.03
CA GLY A 92 -3.40 15.17 -2.68
C GLY A 92 -4.51 16.22 -2.70
N ASN A 93 -5.73 15.80 -3.01
CA ASN A 93 -6.88 16.69 -3.10
C ASN A 93 -7.36 17.16 -1.71
N PRO A 94 -8.08 18.30 -1.63
CA PRO A 94 -8.71 18.76 -0.38
C PRO A 94 -9.66 17.71 0.21
N LYS A 95 -9.74 17.68 1.54
CA LYS A 95 -10.70 16.82 2.27
C LYS A 95 -12.09 17.50 2.33
N PRO A 96 -13.18 16.73 2.41
CA PRO A 96 -13.26 15.26 2.38
C PRO A 96 -13.00 14.70 0.98
N ARG A 97 -12.35 13.55 0.92
CA ARG A 97 -11.92 12.93 -0.36
C ARG A 97 -12.03 11.40 -0.40
N VAL A 98 -12.62 10.83 0.65
CA VAL A 98 -12.98 9.40 0.73
C VAL A 98 -14.39 9.30 1.28
N PHE A 99 -15.28 8.61 0.59
CA PHE A 99 -16.69 8.52 0.91
C PHE A 99 -17.13 7.06 0.94
N ARG A 100 -17.76 6.63 2.04
CA ARG A 100 -18.39 5.31 2.13
C ARG A 100 -19.81 5.39 1.65
N LEU A 101 -20.16 4.49 0.74
CA LEU A 101 -21.52 4.26 0.30
C LEU A 101 -22.02 3.00 1.00
N VAL A 102 -22.62 3.19 2.20
CA VAL A 102 -22.91 2.07 3.11
C VAL A 102 -23.98 1.14 2.53
N GLU A 103 -24.97 1.70 1.86
CA GLU A 103 -26.08 0.96 1.23
C GLU A 103 -25.60 0.12 0.04
N ASP A 104 -24.64 0.64 -0.73
CA ASP A 104 -24.07 -0.01 -1.92
C ASP A 104 -22.85 -0.89 -1.58
N GLU A 105 -22.46 -0.97 -0.31
CA GLU A 105 -21.22 -1.61 0.16
C GLU A 105 -19.98 -1.15 -0.63
N ALA A 106 -19.95 0.11 -1.06
CA ALA A 106 -18.94 0.67 -1.94
C ALA A 106 -18.18 1.84 -1.30
N LEU A 107 -17.11 2.26 -1.97
CA LEU A 107 -16.27 3.37 -1.55
C LEU A 107 -15.86 4.21 -2.76
N ILE A 108 -16.07 5.52 -2.67
CA ILE A 108 -15.60 6.49 -3.65
C ILE A 108 -14.41 7.24 -3.05
N ASN A 109 -13.36 7.45 -3.83
CA ASN A 109 -12.26 8.30 -3.43
C ASN A 109 -11.78 9.22 -4.56
N ARG A 110 -11.18 10.35 -4.14
CA ARG A 110 -10.46 11.30 -4.96
C ARG A 110 -9.19 11.75 -4.23
N LEU A 111 -8.38 10.79 -3.77
CA LEU A 111 -7.22 11.02 -2.91
C LEU A 111 -6.16 11.91 -3.56
N GLY A 112 -5.89 11.74 -4.87
CA GLY A 112 -4.92 12.55 -5.61
C GLY A 112 -3.47 12.24 -5.23
N PHE A 113 -3.13 10.97 -5.10
CA PHE A 113 -1.77 10.46 -4.82
C PHE A 113 -1.06 11.13 -3.65
N ASN A 114 -1.75 11.28 -2.51
CA ASN A 114 -1.14 11.82 -1.32
C ASN A 114 -0.05 10.88 -0.77
N ASN A 115 1.20 11.37 -0.75
CA ASN A 115 2.36 10.61 -0.30
C ASN A 115 3.51 11.53 0.16
N LEU A 116 4.53 10.96 0.79
CA LEU A 116 5.68 11.69 1.34
C LEU A 116 6.84 11.91 0.35
N GLY A 117 6.68 11.47 -0.90
CA GLY A 117 7.69 11.57 -1.94
C GLY A 117 8.69 10.40 -1.93
N SER A 118 9.32 10.19 -3.10
CA SER A 118 10.20 9.06 -3.37
C SER A 118 11.38 8.96 -2.41
N LYS A 119 11.98 10.09 -2.02
CA LYS A 119 13.13 10.09 -1.10
C LYS A 119 12.79 9.50 0.26
N ASN A 120 11.67 9.88 0.85
CA ASN A 120 11.22 9.33 2.14
C ASN A 120 10.97 7.82 2.06
N VAL A 121 10.39 7.38 0.96
CA VAL A 121 10.03 5.98 0.76
C VAL A 121 11.26 5.12 0.53
N ILE A 122 12.20 5.54 -0.34
CA ILE A 122 13.42 4.77 -0.60
C ILE A 122 14.30 4.64 0.65
N ASP A 123 14.45 5.73 1.42
CA ASP A 123 15.22 5.70 2.67
C ASP A 123 14.61 4.70 3.66
N ARG A 124 13.28 4.63 3.72
CA ARG A 124 12.54 3.70 4.59
C ARG A 124 12.71 2.25 4.15
N ILE A 125 12.61 1.96 2.85
CA ILE A 125 12.80 0.60 2.31
C ILE A 125 14.24 0.14 2.52
N LYS A 126 15.23 1.01 2.31
CA LYS A 126 16.65 0.68 2.54
C LYS A 126 16.96 0.40 4.01
N SER A 127 16.32 1.12 4.93
CA SER A 127 16.50 0.93 6.38
C SER A 127 15.79 -0.30 6.93
N ASN A 128 14.73 -0.79 6.27
CA ASN A 128 13.93 -1.93 6.71
C ASN A 128 13.61 -2.83 5.51
N LYS A 129 14.53 -3.72 5.16
CA LYS A 129 14.40 -4.56 3.95
C LYS A 129 13.09 -5.36 3.91
N PRO A 130 12.44 -5.48 2.75
CA PRO A 130 11.25 -6.30 2.58
C PRO A 130 11.51 -7.77 2.92
N THR A 131 10.58 -8.39 3.64
CA THR A 131 10.62 -9.82 3.98
C THR A 131 9.87 -10.70 2.97
N GLY A 132 9.22 -10.10 1.99
CA GLY A 132 8.46 -10.76 0.92
C GLY A 132 8.52 -9.97 -0.37
N LEU A 133 7.72 -10.36 -1.35
CA LEU A 133 7.65 -9.72 -2.66
C LEU A 133 7.02 -8.33 -2.56
N LEU A 134 7.82 -7.30 -2.85
CA LEU A 134 7.42 -5.90 -2.76
C LEU A 134 7.29 -5.27 -4.15
N GLY A 135 6.07 -4.84 -4.48
CA GLY A 135 5.78 -3.95 -5.62
C GLY A 135 5.81 -2.48 -5.22
N ILE A 136 6.20 -1.62 -6.15
CA ILE A 136 6.17 -0.17 -5.96
C ILE A 136 5.35 0.47 -7.07
N ASN A 137 4.26 1.12 -6.67
CA ASN A 137 3.38 1.87 -7.55
C ASN A 137 3.86 3.32 -7.64
N VAL A 138 4.13 3.79 -8.85
CA VAL A 138 4.66 5.13 -9.10
C VAL A 138 3.77 5.94 -10.03
N GLY A 139 3.70 7.24 -9.78
CA GLY A 139 2.96 8.19 -10.58
C GLY A 139 3.62 9.55 -10.62
N PRO A 140 3.19 10.43 -11.54
CA PRO A 140 3.75 11.77 -11.63
C PRO A 140 3.17 12.68 -10.54
N ASN A 141 3.88 13.75 -10.21
CA ASN A 141 3.31 14.83 -9.42
C ASN A 141 2.16 15.51 -10.21
N LYS A 142 1.18 16.04 -9.48
CA LYS A 142 0.03 16.72 -10.09
C LYS A 142 0.43 17.90 -10.97
N ASP A 143 1.39 18.68 -10.49
CA ASP A 143 1.85 19.91 -11.14
C ASP A 143 3.14 19.68 -11.93
N SER A 144 3.42 18.44 -12.37
CA SER A 144 4.57 18.10 -13.17
C SER A 144 4.43 18.63 -14.59
N GLU A 145 5.44 19.33 -15.08
CA GLU A 145 5.56 19.79 -16.46
C GLU A 145 5.93 18.64 -17.42
N ASN A 146 6.68 17.64 -16.92
CA ASN A 146 7.10 16.47 -17.68
C ASN A 146 6.82 15.17 -16.91
N ARG A 147 5.64 14.62 -17.12
CA ARG A 147 5.20 13.38 -16.46
C ARG A 147 6.09 12.18 -16.78
N LEU A 148 6.66 12.14 -17.98
CA LEU A 148 7.56 11.04 -18.36
C LEU A 148 8.84 11.05 -17.51
N GLU A 149 9.41 12.22 -17.27
CA GLU A 149 10.58 12.35 -16.40
C GLU A 149 10.29 11.95 -14.96
N ASP A 150 9.09 12.24 -14.44
CA ASP A 150 8.66 11.80 -13.12
C ASP A 150 8.63 10.27 -13.00
N TYR A 151 8.09 9.58 -14.01
CA TYR A 151 8.11 8.11 -14.05
C TYR A 151 9.53 7.57 -14.12
N LEU A 152 10.37 8.12 -14.99
CA LEU A 152 11.76 7.71 -15.14
C LEU A 152 12.56 7.94 -13.85
N TYR A 153 12.34 9.06 -13.19
CA TYR A 153 12.96 9.36 -11.90
C TYR A 153 12.57 8.34 -10.84
N CYS A 154 11.28 8.06 -10.69
CA CYS A 154 10.79 7.04 -9.75
C CYS A 154 11.30 5.65 -10.11
N PHE A 155 11.27 5.26 -11.39
CA PHE A 155 11.80 3.98 -11.85
C PHE A 155 13.27 3.81 -11.44
N LYS A 156 14.13 4.78 -11.77
CA LYS A 156 15.56 4.75 -11.40
C LYS A 156 15.77 4.72 -9.88
N THR A 157 14.89 5.36 -9.12
CA THR A 157 14.97 5.39 -7.66
C THR A 157 14.70 4.04 -7.04
N PHE A 158 13.76 3.26 -7.61
CA PHE A 158 13.24 2.06 -6.96
C PHE A 158 13.65 0.73 -7.63
N GLN A 159 14.23 0.74 -8.82
CA GLN A 159 14.56 -0.47 -9.60
C GLN A 159 15.39 -1.51 -8.83
N ASP A 160 16.27 -1.06 -7.92
CA ASP A 160 17.17 -1.95 -7.18
C ASP A 160 16.56 -2.48 -5.87
N VAL A 161 15.38 -2.02 -5.48
CA VAL A 161 14.73 -2.40 -4.21
C VAL A 161 13.32 -2.99 -4.39
N ALA A 162 12.74 -2.83 -5.57
CA ALA A 162 11.42 -3.36 -5.92
C ALA A 162 11.55 -4.69 -6.66
N ASP A 163 10.63 -5.62 -6.40
CA ASP A 163 10.49 -6.83 -7.21
C ASP A 163 9.77 -6.55 -8.54
N TYR A 164 8.88 -5.56 -8.54
CA TYR A 164 8.24 -5.00 -9.73
C TYR A 164 7.84 -3.54 -9.50
N ILE A 165 7.66 -2.81 -10.57
CA ILE A 165 7.19 -1.42 -10.55
C ILE A 165 5.91 -1.32 -11.37
N THR A 166 4.87 -0.75 -10.75
CA THR A 166 3.60 -0.45 -11.42
C THR A 166 3.60 1.01 -11.87
N ILE A 167 3.48 1.23 -13.17
CA ILE A 167 3.32 2.56 -13.75
C ILE A 167 1.84 2.94 -13.67
N ASN A 168 1.52 3.87 -12.78
CA ASN A 168 0.13 4.28 -12.55
C ASN A 168 -0.26 5.42 -13.48
N ILE A 169 -1.18 5.14 -14.40
CA ILE A 169 -1.69 6.10 -15.38
C ILE A 169 -3.14 6.53 -15.10
N SER A 170 -3.64 6.28 -13.88
CA SER A 170 -5.05 6.51 -13.53
C SER A 170 -5.41 7.96 -13.19
N SER A 171 -4.44 8.87 -13.20
CA SER A 171 -4.64 10.26 -12.79
C SER A 171 -3.82 11.22 -13.64
#